data_9108dd4b35474b83d993ff9929f5d33f
#
_entry.id   9108dd4b35474b83d993ff9929f5d33f
#
_cell.length_a   1.000
_cell.length_b   1.000
_cell.length_c   1.000
_cell.angle_alpha   90.00
_cell.angle_beta   90.00
_cell.angle_gamma   90.00
#
_symmetry.space_group_name_H-M   'P 1'
#
loop_
_entity.id
_entity.type
_entity.pdbx_description
1 polymer ?
#
loop_
_entity_poly.entity_id
_entity_poly.type
_entity_poly.pdbx_seq_one_letter_code
_entity_poly.pdbx_strand_id
1 'polypeptide(L)'
;MQEIRLFKPSTVSRRFSVVAGFYRTCVIDGLLEHSPAEHVRRPSVPAESPTLGFTHLQFEALLTAARDSANPCDFALVAMLGLLGLRIFEATGTDIADLGEEHGHRVLRVCGKGTKTVLIPLPPAVGRAIDRSIGTRTGGPILLNSRGARMDRHAATRRLRGLAETAGVPIARPHPHMLRHTFVTTMLDAGVDLRDVQIAARHADPRTTMRYDRARKNLDRHPNYILAAYMASGT
;
A
#
# COMPACT_ATOMS: atom_id res chain seq x y z
N MET A 1 -10.18 -21.96 19.36
CA MET A 1 -10.58 -21.11 18.22
C MET A 1 -10.08 -21.65 16.88
N GLN A 2 -8.82 -22.06 16.78
CA GLN A 2 -8.26 -22.58 15.54
C GLN A 2 -8.86 -23.95 15.16
N GLU A 3 -9.02 -24.82 16.12
CA GLU A 3 -9.59 -26.17 15.94
C GLU A 3 -11.11 -26.18 15.79
N ILE A 4 -11.82 -25.34 16.56
CA ILE A 4 -13.29 -25.35 16.58
C ILE A 4 -13.91 -24.54 15.42
N ARG A 5 -13.28 -23.42 15.00
CA ARG A 5 -13.80 -22.51 13.97
C ARG A 5 -12.93 -22.37 12.74
N LEU A 6 -11.85 -23.13 12.62
CA LEU A 6 -10.91 -23.15 11.48
C LEU A 6 -10.42 -21.76 11.04
N PHE A 7 -10.23 -20.86 12.01
CA PHE A 7 -9.70 -19.53 11.69
C PHE A 7 -8.24 -19.62 11.23
N LYS A 8 -7.90 -18.80 10.26
CA LYS A 8 -6.49 -18.64 9.81
C LYS A 8 -5.58 -18.20 10.97
N PRO A 9 -4.33 -18.66 11.06
CA PRO A 9 -3.39 -18.31 12.13
C PRO A 9 -3.26 -16.80 12.37
N SER A 10 -3.24 -15.99 11.30
CA SER A 10 -3.21 -14.52 11.38
C SER A 10 -4.45 -13.93 12.06
N THR A 11 -5.63 -14.50 11.83
CA THR A 11 -6.87 -14.08 12.48
C THR A 11 -6.85 -14.43 13.96
N VAL A 12 -6.38 -15.63 14.31
CA VAL A 12 -6.24 -16.07 15.71
C VAL A 12 -5.22 -15.17 16.44
N SER A 13 -4.05 -14.94 15.85
CA SER A 13 -3.01 -14.09 16.43
C SER A 13 -3.51 -12.65 16.67
N ARG A 14 -4.27 -12.07 15.73
CA ARG A 14 -4.86 -10.73 15.89
C ARG A 14 -5.88 -10.70 17.03
N ARG A 15 -6.80 -11.64 17.07
CA ARG A 15 -7.82 -11.74 18.15
C ARG A 15 -7.15 -11.94 19.50
N PHE A 16 -6.15 -12.80 19.56
CA PHE A 16 -5.37 -13.01 20.77
C PHE A 16 -4.71 -11.73 21.26
N SER A 17 -4.16 -10.89 20.36
CA SER A 17 -3.57 -9.60 20.74
C SER A 17 -4.58 -8.66 21.42
N VAL A 18 -5.83 -8.65 20.95
CA VAL A 18 -6.90 -7.85 21.59
C VAL A 18 -7.23 -8.37 22.99
N VAL A 19 -7.41 -9.68 23.11
CA VAL A 19 -7.74 -10.33 24.40
C VAL A 19 -6.60 -10.19 25.41
N ALA A 20 -5.35 -10.40 24.96
CA ALA A 20 -4.17 -10.23 25.82
C ALA A 20 -3.99 -8.76 26.25
N GLY A 21 -4.31 -7.82 25.35
CA GLY A 21 -4.31 -6.38 25.69
C GLY A 21 -5.34 -6.06 26.78
N PHE A 22 -6.56 -6.59 26.64
CA PHE A 22 -7.61 -6.42 27.64
C PHE A 22 -7.18 -6.93 29.02
N TYR A 23 -6.69 -8.18 29.10
CA TYR A 23 -6.23 -8.74 30.39
C TYR A 23 -5.04 -7.97 30.97
N ARG A 24 -4.13 -7.45 30.13
CA ARG A 24 -3.05 -6.59 30.60
C ARG A 24 -3.59 -5.32 31.29
N THR A 25 -4.61 -4.69 30.70
CA THR A 25 -5.28 -3.53 31.31
C THR A 25 -5.90 -3.92 32.66
N CYS A 26 -6.60 -5.07 32.74
CA CYS A 26 -7.17 -5.54 33.99
C CYS A 26 -6.11 -5.76 35.11
N VAL A 27 -4.91 -6.21 34.75
CA VAL A 27 -3.79 -6.35 35.71
C VAL A 27 -3.28 -4.99 36.13
N ILE A 28 -3.12 -4.03 35.19
CA ILE A 28 -2.68 -2.66 35.49
C ILE A 28 -3.67 -1.94 36.42
N ASP A 29 -4.96 -2.15 36.18
CA ASP A 29 -6.04 -1.55 36.96
C ASP A 29 -6.30 -2.29 38.30
N GLY A 30 -5.51 -3.33 38.64
CA GLY A 30 -5.63 -4.09 39.87
C GLY A 30 -6.85 -5.01 39.95
N LEU A 31 -7.54 -5.25 38.83
CA LEU A 31 -8.71 -6.13 38.75
C LEU A 31 -8.32 -7.62 38.71
N LEU A 32 -7.10 -7.92 38.31
CA LEU A 32 -6.52 -9.26 38.27
C LEU A 32 -5.07 -9.22 38.74
N GLU A 33 -4.65 -10.24 39.51
CA GLU A 33 -3.24 -10.39 39.90
C GLU A 33 -2.36 -10.77 38.69
N HIS A 34 -2.87 -11.67 37.84
CA HIS A 34 -2.15 -12.21 36.69
C HIS A 34 -3.03 -12.26 35.45
N SER A 35 -2.39 -12.15 34.30
CA SER A 35 -3.12 -12.25 33.01
C SER A 35 -3.39 -13.71 32.65
N PRO A 36 -4.67 -14.14 32.46
CA PRO A 36 -4.98 -15.49 31.97
C PRO A 36 -4.40 -15.77 30.58
N ALA A 37 -3.97 -14.73 29.85
CA ALA A 37 -3.40 -14.86 28.51
C ALA A 37 -1.87 -14.95 28.51
N GLU A 38 -1.20 -14.89 29.67
CA GLU A 38 0.26 -14.78 29.77
C GLU A 38 0.99 -16.00 29.17
N HIS A 39 0.50 -17.20 29.47
CA HIS A 39 1.13 -18.45 29.03
C HIS A 39 0.48 -19.03 27.76
N VAL A 40 -0.44 -18.32 27.12
CA VAL A 40 -1.07 -18.81 25.90
C VAL A 40 -0.14 -18.66 24.70
N ARG A 41 0.22 -19.78 24.07
CA ARG A 41 1.07 -19.79 22.88
C ARG A 41 0.39 -19.15 21.68
N ARG A 42 1.01 -18.17 21.09
CA ARG A 42 0.54 -17.56 19.83
C ARG A 42 0.77 -18.51 18.66
N PRO A 43 -0.17 -18.63 17.71
CA PRO A 43 0.08 -19.34 16.48
C PRO A 43 1.16 -18.61 15.66
N SER A 44 2.05 -19.40 15.05
CA SER A 44 3.01 -18.88 14.08
C SER A 44 2.26 -18.33 12.85
N VAL A 45 2.57 -17.10 12.48
CA VAL A 45 2.03 -16.46 11.27
C VAL A 45 3.17 -16.37 10.26
N PRO A 46 3.00 -16.91 9.04
CA PRO A 46 4.02 -16.81 8.02
C PRO A 46 4.47 -15.36 7.82
N ALA A 47 5.79 -15.17 7.65
CA ALA A 47 6.38 -13.85 7.45
C ALA A 47 5.99 -13.24 6.09
N GLU A 48 5.68 -14.08 5.10
CA GLU A 48 5.29 -13.65 3.76
C GLU A 48 3.88 -13.05 3.74
N SER A 49 3.69 -12.01 2.94
CA SER A 49 2.35 -11.43 2.73
C SER A 49 1.51 -12.43 1.92
N PRO A 50 0.33 -12.84 2.39
CA PRO A 50 -0.57 -13.69 1.62
C PRO A 50 -1.24 -12.93 0.45
N THR A 51 -1.10 -11.61 0.41
CA THR A 51 -1.64 -10.78 -0.67
C THR A 51 -0.62 -10.72 -1.78
N LEU A 52 -0.97 -11.25 -2.94
CA LEU A 52 -0.22 -11.06 -4.17
C LEU A 52 -0.57 -9.69 -4.75
N GLY A 53 0.45 -8.96 -5.25
CA GLY A 53 0.25 -7.77 -6.06
C GLY A 53 -0.19 -8.14 -7.49
N PHE A 54 -0.41 -7.13 -8.31
CA PHE A 54 -0.49 -7.30 -9.74
C PHE A 54 0.90 -7.63 -10.31
N THR A 55 0.97 -8.46 -11.33
CA THR A 55 2.19 -8.57 -12.14
C THR A 55 2.43 -7.25 -12.89
N HIS A 56 3.64 -7.06 -13.43
CA HIS A 56 3.97 -5.86 -14.19
C HIS A 56 2.98 -5.64 -15.35
N LEU A 57 2.73 -6.66 -16.16
CA LEU A 57 1.78 -6.61 -17.29
C LEU A 57 0.34 -6.34 -16.84
N GLN A 58 -0.10 -6.95 -15.75
CA GLN A 58 -1.43 -6.70 -15.20
C GLN A 58 -1.59 -5.27 -14.71
N PHE A 59 -0.53 -4.71 -14.10
CA PHE A 59 -0.56 -3.33 -13.63
C PHE A 59 -0.53 -2.33 -14.79
N GLU A 60 0.24 -2.59 -15.84
CA GLU A 60 0.22 -1.79 -17.08
C GLU A 60 -1.14 -1.81 -17.76
N ALA A 61 -1.75 -2.99 -17.90
CA ALA A 61 -3.10 -3.12 -18.45
C ALA A 61 -4.13 -2.33 -17.63
N LEU A 62 -4.02 -2.39 -16.29
CA LEU A 62 -4.89 -1.63 -15.39
C LEU A 62 -4.68 -0.12 -15.51
N LEU A 63 -3.42 0.36 -15.63
CA LEU A 63 -3.10 1.77 -15.86
C LEU A 63 -3.64 2.26 -17.19
N THR A 64 -3.54 1.46 -18.24
CA THR A 64 -4.09 1.76 -19.58
C THR A 64 -5.61 1.87 -19.50
N ALA A 65 -6.29 0.88 -18.97
CA ALA A 65 -7.75 0.91 -18.81
C ALA A 65 -8.21 2.13 -17.96
N ALA A 66 -7.46 2.48 -16.92
CA ALA A 66 -7.77 3.65 -16.11
C ALA A 66 -7.52 4.98 -16.84
N ARG A 67 -6.50 5.04 -17.71
CA ARG A 67 -6.21 6.21 -18.54
C ARG A 67 -7.27 6.44 -19.59
N ASP A 68 -7.77 5.36 -20.20
CA ASP A 68 -8.76 5.37 -21.27
C ASP A 68 -10.19 5.49 -20.74
N SER A 69 -10.37 5.37 -19.42
CA SER A 69 -11.68 5.52 -18.78
C SER A 69 -12.27 6.90 -19.00
N ALA A 70 -13.58 6.94 -19.27
CA ALA A 70 -14.35 8.18 -19.32
C ALA A 70 -14.38 8.93 -17.97
N ASN A 71 -14.13 8.24 -16.86
CA ASN A 71 -14.06 8.89 -15.55
C ASN A 71 -12.62 9.35 -15.24
N PRO A 72 -12.35 10.65 -15.20
CA PRO A 72 -11.00 11.18 -14.99
C PRO A 72 -10.38 10.79 -13.64
N CYS A 73 -11.22 10.47 -12.63
CA CYS A 73 -10.72 10.02 -11.32
C CYS A 73 -10.12 8.62 -11.33
N ASP A 74 -10.40 7.78 -12.34
CA ASP A 74 -9.91 6.41 -12.38
C ASP A 74 -8.39 6.35 -12.56
N PHE A 75 -7.86 7.16 -13.48
CA PHE A 75 -6.41 7.20 -13.68
C PHE A 75 -5.69 7.79 -12.46
N ALA A 76 -6.23 8.84 -11.84
CA ALA A 76 -5.69 9.39 -10.61
C ALA A 76 -5.71 8.37 -9.46
N LEU A 77 -6.82 7.63 -9.29
CA LEU A 77 -6.95 6.58 -8.27
C LEU A 77 -5.87 5.50 -8.44
N VAL A 78 -5.74 4.93 -9.64
CA VAL A 78 -4.77 3.86 -9.91
C VAL A 78 -3.33 4.37 -9.76
N ALA A 79 -3.03 5.57 -10.26
CA ALA A 79 -1.71 6.19 -10.16
C ALA A 79 -1.32 6.50 -8.71
N MET A 80 -2.21 7.08 -7.92
CA MET A 80 -1.97 7.38 -6.51
C MET A 80 -1.74 6.12 -5.67
N LEU A 81 -2.47 5.05 -5.95
CA LEU A 81 -2.33 3.78 -5.22
C LEU A 81 -1.11 2.97 -5.68
N GLY A 82 -0.85 2.91 -6.99
CA GLY A 82 0.13 2.01 -7.59
C GLY A 82 1.48 2.66 -7.92
N LEU A 83 1.55 3.97 -8.14
CA LEU A 83 2.78 4.70 -8.43
C LEU A 83 3.29 5.55 -7.26
N LEU A 84 2.42 5.97 -6.31
CA LEU A 84 2.83 6.61 -5.06
C LEU A 84 2.71 5.68 -3.85
N GLY A 85 2.15 4.49 -4.05
CA GLY A 85 1.94 3.52 -2.98
C GLY A 85 1.07 4.05 -1.83
N LEU A 86 0.12 4.95 -2.09
CA LEU A 86 -0.76 5.49 -1.06
C LEU A 86 -1.67 4.38 -0.48
N ARG A 87 -1.96 4.48 0.81
CA ARG A 87 -3.06 3.72 1.38
C ARG A 87 -4.39 4.29 0.89
N ILE A 88 -5.40 3.45 0.80
CA ILE A 88 -6.71 3.90 0.27
C ILE A 88 -7.26 5.13 1.01
N PHE A 89 -7.16 5.18 2.33
CA PHE A 89 -7.64 6.34 3.10
C PHE A 89 -6.77 7.59 2.88
N GLU A 90 -5.46 7.41 2.60
CA GLU A 90 -4.57 8.51 2.22
C GLU A 90 -5.00 9.10 0.88
N ALA A 91 -5.20 8.24 -0.15
CA ALA A 91 -5.62 8.68 -1.47
C ALA A 91 -7.01 9.33 -1.50
N THR A 92 -7.99 8.74 -0.80
CA THR A 92 -9.36 9.28 -0.76
C THR A 92 -9.51 10.47 0.19
N GLY A 93 -8.55 10.66 1.10
CA GLY A 93 -8.54 11.76 2.07
C GLY A 93 -7.93 13.04 1.54
N THR A 94 -7.22 13.03 0.39
CA THR A 94 -6.55 14.22 -0.13
C THR A 94 -7.50 15.18 -0.81
N ASP A 95 -7.21 16.48 -0.63
CA ASP A 95 -7.88 17.59 -1.26
C ASP A 95 -6.96 18.32 -2.26
N ILE A 96 -7.53 19.15 -3.11
CA ILE A 96 -6.78 19.99 -4.05
C ILE A 96 -5.85 20.94 -3.29
N ALA A 97 -6.24 21.41 -2.11
CA ALA A 97 -5.42 22.23 -1.22
C ALA A 97 -4.18 21.52 -0.65
N ASP A 98 -4.11 20.17 -0.76
CA ASP A 98 -2.94 19.40 -0.37
C ASP A 98 -1.84 19.33 -1.43
N LEU A 99 -2.12 19.84 -2.63
CA LEU A 99 -1.11 20.00 -3.67
C LEU A 99 -0.26 21.24 -3.37
N GLY A 100 1.04 21.12 -3.56
CA GLY A 100 1.97 22.21 -3.34
C GLY A 100 3.25 22.03 -4.15
N GLU A 101 4.21 22.91 -3.89
CA GLU A 101 5.55 22.86 -4.43
C GLU A 101 6.56 22.96 -3.28
N GLU A 102 7.60 22.15 -3.30
CA GLU A 102 8.66 22.12 -2.31
C GLU A 102 9.99 21.89 -3.02
N HIS A 103 10.96 22.80 -2.82
CA HIS A 103 12.29 22.75 -3.48
C HIS A 103 12.24 22.53 -5.00
N GLY A 104 11.29 23.15 -5.69
CA GLY A 104 11.11 23.00 -7.14
C GLY A 104 10.44 21.67 -7.55
N HIS A 105 9.99 20.88 -6.61
CA HIS A 105 9.25 19.66 -6.87
C HIS A 105 7.77 19.83 -6.53
N ARG A 106 6.91 19.40 -7.44
CA ARG A 106 5.49 19.28 -7.14
C ARG A 106 5.28 18.17 -6.11
N VAL A 107 4.53 18.46 -5.07
CA VAL A 107 4.31 17.54 -3.95
C VAL A 107 2.83 17.40 -3.60
N LEU A 108 2.50 16.28 -2.98
CA LEU A 108 1.20 16.02 -2.36
C LEU A 108 1.41 15.87 -0.85
N ARG A 109 0.70 16.66 -0.07
CA ARG A 109 0.65 16.54 1.38
C ARG A 109 -0.33 15.43 1.74
N VAL A 110 0.13 14.43 2.49
CA VAL A 110 -0.67 13.27 2.87
C VAL A 110 -0.66 13.12 4.38
N CYS A 111 -1.84 13.00 4.96
CA CYS A 111 -2.02 12.69 6.38
C CYS A 111 -1.97 11.17 6.60
N GLY A 112 -0.91 10.70 7.24
CA GLY A 112 -0.69 9.29 7.56
C GLY A 112 -1.35 8.87 8.89
N LYS A 113 -1.09 7.63 9.31
CA LYS A 113 -1.55 7.12 10.60
C LYS A 113 -0.92 7.93 11.75
N GLY A 114 -1.76 8.39 12.69
CA GLY A 114 -1.34 9.19 13.85
C GLY A 114 -1.09 10.65 13.53
N THR A 115 -1.84 11.24 12.57
CA THR A 115 -1.81 12.66 12.17
C THR A 115 -0.47 13.17 11.62
N LYS A 116 0.50 12.27 11.37
CA LYS A 116 1.77 12.67 10.76
C LYS A 116 1.57 13.06 9.31
N THR A 117 1.87 14.31 8.99
CA THR A 117 1.85 14.82 7.61
C THR A 117 3.17 14.48 6.93
N VAL A 118 3.10 13.97 5.70
CA VAL A 118 4.24 13.63 4.86
C VAL A 118 4.06 14.28 3.49
N LEU A 119 5.11 14.90 2.98
CA LEU A 119 5.16 15.40 1.61
C LEU A 119 5.64 14.27 0.68
N ILE A 120 4.92 14.05 -0.39
CA ILE A 120 5.23 13.02 -1.39
C ILE A 120 5.46 13.71 -2.72
N PRO A 121 6.66 13.58 -3.32
CA PRO A 121 6.93 14.14 -4.63
C PRO A 121 6.04 13.48 -5.68
N LEU A 122 5.53 14.29 -6.60
CA LEU A 122 4.65 13.84 -7.67
C LEU A 122 5.45 13.69 -8.96
N PRO A 123 5.72 12.45 -9.41
CA PRO A 123 6.25 12.22 -10.75
C PRO A 123 5.31 12.84 -11.81
N PRO A 124 5.83 13.33 -12.95
CA PRO A 124 5.02 14.03 -13.95
C PRO A 124 3.77 13.25 -14.41
N ALA A 125 3.88 11.93 -14.55
CA ALA A 125 2.74 11.09 -14.94
C ALA A 125 1.61 11.11 -13.90
N VAL A 126 1.96 11.07 -12.62
CA VAL A 126 0.98 11.13 -11.51
C VAL A 126 0.40 12.54 -11.40
N GLY A 127 1.24 13.57 -11.55
CA GLY A 127 0.79 14.95 -11.58
C GLY A 127 -0.29 15.18 -12.65
N ARG A 128 -0.05 14.73 -13.88
CA ARG A 128 -1.05 14.81 -14.97
C ARG A 128 -2.33 14.02 -14.70
N ALA A 129 -2.23 12.86 -14.05
CA ALA A 129 -3.40 12.08 -13.67
C ALA A 129 -4.28 12.82 -12.64
N ILE A 130 -3.64 13.46 -11.66
CA ILE A 130 -4.31 14.29 -10.65
C ILE A 130 -4.95 15.52 -11.32
N ASP A 131 -4.22 16.23 -12.19
CA ASP A 131 -4.74 17.40 -12.90
C ASP A 131 -5.97 17.06 -13.74
N ARG A 132 -5.94 15.94 -14.45
CA ARG A 132 -7.10 15.43 -15.19
C ARG A 132 -8.29 15.14 -14.26
N SER A 133 -8.04 14.59 -13.08
CA SER A 133 -9.09 14.31 -12.08
C SER A 133 -9.70 15.61 -11.51
N ILE A 134 -8.88 16.62 -11.31
CA ILE A 134 -9.31 17.92 -10.78
C ILE A 134 -10.12 18.70 -11.83
N GLY A 135 -9.64 18.70 -13.09
CA GLY A 135 -10.21 19.51 -14.16
C GLY A 135 -10.13 21.00 -13.81
N THR A 136 -11.26 21.70 -13.89
CA THR A 136 -11.37 23.15 -13.59
C THR A 136 -11.65 23.48 -12.13
N ARG A 137 -11.72 22.48 -11.25
CA ARG A 137 -11.99 22.69 -9.83
C ARG A 137 -10.82 23.36 -9.11
N THR A 138 -11.13 24.32 -8.25
CA THR A 138 -10.14 25.05 -7.44
C THR A 138 -10.08 24.58 -5.98
N GLY A 139 -10.96 23.67 -5.57
CA GLY A 139 -11.00 23.15 -4.21
C GLY A 139 -11.78 21.85 -4.08
N GLY A 140 -11.78 21.29 -2.88
CA GLY A 140 -12.43 20.03 -2.54
C GLY A 140 -11.58 18.80 -2.84
N PRO A 141 -12.17 17.59 -2.77
CA PRO A 141 -11.46 16.32 -2.90
C PRO A 141 -10.84 16.13 -4.29
N ILE A 142 -9.62 15.57 -4.35
CA ILE A 142 -9.00 15.17 -5.62
C ILE A 142 -9.84 14.07 -6.29
N LEU A 143 -10.23 13.05 -5.53
CA LEU A 143 -10.99 11.92 -6.05
C LEU A 143 -12.48 12.04 -5.73
N LEU A 144 -13.31 12.07 -6.76
CA LEU A 144 -14.76 12.11 -6.66
C LEU A 144 -15.39 10.77 -7.02
N ASN A 145 -16.49 10.46 -6.36
CA ASN A 145 -17.38 9.36 -6.73
C ASN A 145 -18.34 9.79 -7.86
N SER A 146 -19.19 8.88 -8.31
CA SER A 146 -20.19 9.15 -9.39
C SER A 146 -21.24 10.21 -9.06
N ARG A 147 -21.33 10.63 -7.79
CA ARG A 147 -22.26 11.68 -7.32
C ARG A 147 -21.57 13.03 -7.16
N GLY A 148 -20.29 13.17 -7.55
CA GLY A 148 -19.51 14.40 -7.34
C GLY A 148 -19.06 14.64 -5.90
N ALA A 149 -19.28 13.70 -4.99
CA ALA A 149 -18.81 13.77 -3.61
C ALA A 149 -17.45 13.06 -3.45
N ARG A 150 -16.75 13.28 -2.32
CA ARG A 150 -15.51 12.58 -2.00
C ARG A 150 -15.64 11.07 -2.18
N MET A 151 -14.69 10.49 -2.89
CA MET A 151 -14.64 9.04 -3.07
C MET A 151 -14.31 8.36 -1.74
N ASP A 152 -15.14 7.41 -1.32
CA ASP A 152 -14.85 6.55 -0.17
C ASP A 152 -14.11 5.27 -0.59
N ARG A 153 -13.64 4.51 0.41
CA ARG A 153 -12.92 3.24 0.19
C ARG A 153 -13.74 2.20 -0.58
N HIS A 154 -15.05 2.21 -0.41
CA HIS A 154 -15.93 1.24 -1.07
C HIS A 154 -16.14 1.62 -2.54
N ALA A 155 -16.34 2.91 -2.83
CA ALA A 155 -16.38 3.42 -4.19
C ALA A 155 -15.06 3.16 -4.92
N ALA A 156 -13.91 3.45 -4.30
CA ALA A 156 -12.60 3.15 -4.85
C ALA A 156 -12.40 1.65 -5.15
N THR A 157 -12.85 0.77 -4.25
CA THR A 157 -12.77 -0.67 -4.47
C THR A 157 -13.65 -1.13 -5.63
N ARG A 158 -14.87 -0.59 -5.75
CA ARG A 158 -15.76 -0.91 -6.89
C ARG A 158 -15.17 -0.43 -8.22
N ARG A 159 -14.62 0.81 -8.25
CA ARG A 159 -13.95 1.35 -9.45
C ARG A 159 -12.77 0.46 -9.86
N LEU A 160 -11.91 0.09 -8.92
CA LEU A 160 -10.76 -0.77 -9.18
C LEU A 160 -11.18 -2.14 -9.75
N ARG A 161 -12.28 -2.72 -9.26
CA ARG A 161 -12.81 -3.98 -9.80
C ARG A 161 -13.27 -3.83 -11.23
N GLY A 162 -14.09 -2.81 -11.52
CA GLY A 162 -14.55 -2.55 -12.89
C GLY A 162 -13.38 -2.30 -13.85
N LEU A 163 -12.35 -1.56 -13.43
CA LEU A 163 -11.15 -1.34 -14.23
C LEU A 163 -10.36 -2.62 -14.48
N ALA A 164 -10.22 -3.50 -13.48
CA ALA A 164 -9.55 -4.78 -13.64
C ALA A 164 -10.33 -5.71 -14.60
N GLU A 165 -11.66 -5.69 -14.55
CA GLU A 165 -12.54 -6.40 -15.50
C GLU A 165 -12.36 -5.85 -16.92
N THR A 166 -12.40 -4.52 -17.10
CA THR A 166 -12.17 -3.86 -18.40
C THR A 166 -10.78 -4.17 -18.96
N ALA A 167 -9.76 -4.22 -18.09
CA ALA A 167 -8.39 -4.56 -18.47
C ALA A 167 -8.17 -6.05 -18.77
N GLY A 168 -9.18 -6.90 -18.59
CA GLY A 168 -9.04 -8.35 -18.75
C GLY A 168 -8.08 -8.99 -17.73
N VAL A 169 -7.89 -8.38 -16.56
CA VAL A 169 -6.97 -8.87 -15.54
C VAL A 169 -7.64 -9.99 -14.73
N PRO A 170 -7.14 -11.24 -14.78
CA PRO A 170 -7.76 -12.40 -14.16
C PRO A 170 -7.53 -12.45 -12.64
N ILE A 171 -8.02 -11.46 -11.91
CA ILE A 171 -7.94 -11.41 -10.44
C ILE A 171 -9.33 -11.46 -9.83
N ALA A 172 -9.64 -12.52 -9.10
CA ALA A 172 -10.97 -12.76 -8.56
C ALA A 172 -11.49 -11.66 -7.62
N ARG A 173 -10.62 -10.98 -6.89
CA ARG A 173 -10.98 -9.94 -5.92
C ARG A 173 -9.95 -8.81 -5.88
N PRO A 174 -9.84 -7.98 -6.94
CA PRO A 174 -8.94 -6.84 -6.90
C PRO A 174 -9.36 -5.86 -5.80
N HIS A 175 -8.37 -5.37 -5.07
CA HIS A 175 -8.61 -4.41 -3.99
C HIS A 175 -7.41 -3.45 -3.84
N PRO A 176 -7.62 -2.24 -3.29
CA PRO A 176 -6.60 -1.18 -3.26
C PRO A 176 -5.26 -1.56 -2.63
N HIS A 177 -5.26 -2.45 -1.64
CA HIS A 177 -4.01 -2.87 -1.00
C HIS A 177 -3.09 -3.65 -1.93
N MET A 178 -3.64 -4.32 -2.96
CA MET A 178 -2.85 -5.01 -3.98
C MET A 178 -2.01 -4.03 -4.81
N LEU A 179 -2.55 -2.83 -5.13
CA LEU A 179 -1.78 -1.79 -5.83
C LEU A 179 -0.59 -1.28 -5.00
N ARG A 180 -0.80 -1.08 -3.70
CA ARG A 180 0.29 -0.75 -2.82
C ARG A 180 1.32 -1.89 -2.68
N HIS A 181 0.87 -3.14 -2.71
CA HIS A 181 1.75 -4.29 -2.77
C HIS A 181 2.57 -4.27 -4.06
N THR A 182 1.92 -4.05 -5.21
CA THR A 182 2.58 -3.90 -6.51
C THR A 182 3.63 -2.78 -6.47
N PHE A 183 3.31 -1.62 -5.93
CA PHE A 183 4.27 -0.52 -5.75
C PHE A 183 5.55 -0.97 -5.06
N VAL A 184 5.43 -1.65 -3.91
CA VAL A 184 6.60 -2.12 -3.13
C VAL A 184 7.39 -3.18 -3.90
N THR A 185 6.70 -4.17 -4.47
CA THR A 185 7.38 -5.26 -5.22
C THR A 185 8.04 -4.75 -6.49
N THR A 186 7.38 -3.86 -7.23
CA THR A 186 7.95 -3.29 -8.47
C THR A 186 9.17 -2.43 -8.18
N MET A 187 9.19 -1.66 -7.09
CA MET A 187 10.40 -0.90 -6.69
C MET A 187 11.55 -1.84 -6.33
N LEU A 188 11.29 -2.88 -5.56
CA LEU A 188 12.30 -3.90 -5.25
C LEU A 188 12.78 -4.63 -6.52
N ASP A 189 11.86 -4.94 -7.43
CA ASP A 189 12.18 -5.57 -8.71
C ASP A 189 12.96 -4.63 -9.64
N ALA A 190 12.76 -3.33 -9.55
CA ALA A 190 13.55 -2.31 -10.24
C ALA A 190 14.95 -2.09 -9.63
N GLY A 191 15.26 -2.73 -8.50
CA GLY A 191 16.57 -2.64 -7.83
C GLY A 191 16.70 -1.46 -6.87
N VAL A 192 15.58 -0.82 -6.49
CA VAL A 192 15.60 0.22 -5.46
C VAL A 192 15.97 -0.40 -4.12
N ASP A 193 16.86 0.26 -3.38
CA ASP A 193 17.30 -0.20 -2.07
C ASP A 193 16.12 -0.41 -1.11
N LEU A 194 16.19 -1.45 -0.26
CA LEU A 194 15.14 -1.81 0.68
C LEU A 194 14.78 -0.66 1.63
N ARG A 195 15.78 0.14 2.02
CA ARG A 195 15.58 1.29 2.89
C ARG A 195 14.79 2.39 2.18
N ASP A 196 15.10 2.65 0.93
CA ASP A 196 14.40 3.67 0.13
C ASP A 196 12.97 3.22 -0.17
N VAL A 197 12.76 1.94 -0.46
CA VAL A 197 11.41 1.36 -0.60
C VAL A 197 10.62 1.47 0.71
N GLN A 198 11.25 1.25 1.86
CA GLN A 198 10.61 1.43 3.17
C GLN A 198 10.15 2.88 3.37
N ILE A 199 11.02 3.84 3.04
CA ILE A 199 10.73 5.28 3.13
C ILE A 199 9.59 5.65 2.17
N ALA A 200 9.71 5.28 0.89
CA ALA A 200 8.70 5.56 -0.13
C ALA A 200 7.33 4.94 0.21
N ALA A 201 7.32 3.72 0.73
CA ALA A 201 6.11 3.05 1.19
C ALA A 201 5.60 3.57 2.57
N ARG A 202 6.38 4.38 3.27
CA ARG A 202 6.02 4.90 4.61
C ARG A 202 5.69 3.76 5.59
N HIS A 203 6.52 2.71 5.58
CA HIS A 203 6.42 1.61 6.53
C HIS A 203 7.14 1.99 7.82
N ALA A 204 6.40 2.09 8.92
CA ALA A 204 6.97 2.38 10.25
C ALA A 204 7.87 1.23 10.75
N ASP A 205 7.55 -0.02 10.40
CA ASP A 205 8.32 -1.21 10.73
C ASP A 205 9.02 -1.74 9.46
N PRO A 206 10.37 -1.80 9.44
CA PRO A 206 11.15 -2.35 8.34
C PRO A 206 10.75 -3.78 7.95
N ARG A 207 10.34 -4.58 8.94
CA ARG A 207 9.85 -5.95 8.73
C ARG A 207 8.69 -6.01 7.74
N THR A 208 7.90 -4.94 7.65
CA THR A 208 6.80 -4.84 6.68
C THR A 208 7.34 -4.84 5.26
N THR A 209 8.41 -4.10 4.96
CA THR A 209 9.05 -4.08 3.64
C THR A 209 9.79 -5.39 3.36
N MET A 210 10.48 -5.95 4.35
CA MET A 210 11.17 -7.24 4.22
C MET A 210 10.26 -8.41 3.83
N ARG A 211 8.96 -8.34 4.14
CA ARG A 211 7.97 -9.36 3.70
C ARG A 211 7.78 -9.41 2.19
N TYR A 212 8.15 -8.36 1.50
CA TYR A 212 8.05 -8.24 0.04
C TYR A 212 9.37 -8.57 -0.65
N ASP A 213 10.47 -8.63 0.10
CA ASP A 213 11.79 -8.90 -0.44
C ASP A 213 11.89 -10.34 -0.92
N ARG A 214 11.58 -10.53 -2.20
CA ARG A 214 11.74 -11.80 -2.92
C ARG A 214 13.15 -11.98 -3.50
N ALA A 215 14.00 -10.94 -3.41
CA ALA A 215 15.35 -10.96 -3.98
C ALA A 215 16.21 -12.07 -3.37
N ARG A 216 15.93 -12.45 -2.11
CA ARG A 216 16.58 -13.59 -1.46
C ARG A 216 16.32 -14.94 -2.16
N LYS A 217 15.28 -15.04 -2.99
CA LYS A 217 14.93 -16.24 -3.77
C LYS A 217 15.25 -16.09 -5.26
N ASN A 218 15.62 -14.89 -5.71
CA ASN A 218 15.95 -14.62 -7.12
C ASN A 218 17.46 -14.63 -7.29
N LEU A 219 17.99 -15.73 -7.83
CA LEU A 219 19.43 -15.90 -8.05
C LEU A 219 19.98 -14.92 -9.10
N ASP A 220 19.15 -14.49 -10.08
CA ASP A 220 19.58 -13.54 -11.13
C ASP A 220 19.91 -12.15 -10.57
N ARG A 221 19.44 -11.86 -9.37
CA ARG A 221 19.63 -10.57 -8.66
C ARG A 221 20.42 -10.74 -7.35
N HIS A 222 21.18 -11.83 -7.25
CA HIS A 222 21.96 -12.09 -6.04
C HIS A 222 23.04 -11.02 -5.86
N PRO A 223 23.21 -10.44 -4.65
CA PRO A 223 24.19 -9.38 -4.37
C PRO A 223 25.63 -9.69 -4.82
N ASN A 224 25.99 -10.97 -4.93
CA ASN A 224 27.30 -11.39 -5.41
C ASN A 224 27.59 -10.90 -6.84
N TYR A 225 26.58 -10.77 -7.70
CA TYR A 225 26.77 -10.22 -9.05
C TYR A 225 27.09 -8.73 -9.02
N ILE A 226 26.48 -7.98 -8.10
CA ILE A 226 26.77 -6.56 -7.89
C ILE A 226 28.20 -6.39 -7.40
N LEU A 227 28.62 -7.20 -6.42
CA LEU A 227 29.98 -7.19 -5.91
C LEU A 227 30.98 -7.54 -7.00
N ALA A 228 30.72 -8.60 -7.77
CA ALA A 228 31.60 -9.01 -8.87
C ALA A 228 31.73 -7.92 -9.95
N ALA A 229 30.63 -7.27 -10.34
CA ALA A 229 30.64 -6.16 -11.29
C ALA A 229 31.42 -4.96 -10.74
N TYR A 230 31.21 -4.60 -9.47
CA TYR A 230 31.96 -3.51 -8.82
C TYR A 230 33.46 -3.78 -8.77
N MET A 231 33.88 -4.99 -8.40
CA MET A 231 35.29 -5.38 -8.37
C MET A 231 35.91 -5.39 -9.76
N ALA A 232 35.14 -5.77 -10.79
CA ALA A 232 35.61 -5.74 -12.19
C ALA A 232 35.72 -4.33 -12.77
N SER A 233 34.96 -3.36 -12.28
CA SER A 233 35.00 -1.97 -12.73
C SER A 233 36.11 -1.14 -12.08
N GLY A 234 36.79 -1.66 -11.07
CA GLY A 234 37.87 -0.99 -10.34
C GLY A 234 39.27 -1.31 -10.85
N THR A 235 39.36 -1.99 -11.98
CA THR A 235 40.61 -2.23 -12.76
C THR A 235 40.54 -1.47 -14.06
#